data_1fb3c48612d7ee0a43a55bdddc9d84af
#
_entry.id   1fb3c48612d7ee0a43a55bdddc9d84af
#
_cell.length_a   1.000
_cell.length_b   1.000
_cell.length_c   1.000
_cell.angle_alpha   90.00
_cell.angle_beta   90.00
_cell.angle_gamma   90.00
#
_symmetry.space_group_name_H-M   'P 1'
#
loop_
_entity.id
_entity.type
_entity.pdbx_description
1 polymer ?
#
loop_
_entity_poly.entity_id
_entity_poly.type
_entity_poly.pdbx_seq_one_letter_code
_entity_poly.pdbx_strand_id
1 'polypeptide(L)'
;KNLSPPDAISYLEIKYLDIEFLFGSNIGIRPADVFAIEDIILDKENGDYLDDFGKMILKLFPTSEMGHYYLGKYYESGNDFKKALKQYRLGYGKMDPQDPNADLFYQNVERLLNKEN
;
A
#
# COMPACT_ATOMS: atom_id res chain seq x y z
N LYS A 1 3.64 -13.39 18.83
CA LYS A 1 4.95 -12.83 18.82
C LYS A 1 5.03 -11.65 17.85
N ASN A 2 5.58 -10.54 18.29
CA ASN A 2 5.58 -9.33 17.49
C ASN A 2 6.84 -9.27 16.63
N LEU A 3 6.63 -9.18 15.34
CA LEU A 3 7.71 -8.92 14.41
C LEU A 3 7.99 -7.43 14.35
N SER A 4 9.24 -7.04 14.12
CA SER A 4 9.53 -5.67 13.78
C SER A 4 8.96 -5.37 12.40
N PRO A 5 8.69 -4.09 12.06
CA PRO A 5 8.18 -3.77 10.73
C PRO A 5 9.05 -4.31 9.58
N PRO A 6 10.40 -4.16 9.59
CA PRO A 6 11.20 -4.75 8.52
C PRO A 6 11.07 -6.27 8.44
N ASP A 7 11.02 -6.95 9.58
CA ASP A 7 10.86 -8.41 9.59
C ASP A 7 9.50 -8.84 9.08
N ALA A 8 8.46 -8.08 9.43
CA ALA A 8 7.10 -8.38 8.97
C ALA A 8 7.01 -8.23 7.44
N ILE A 9 7.61 -7.18 6.89
CA ILE A 9 7.64 -6.96 5.44
C ILE A 9 8.40 -8.08 4.75
N SER A 10 9.56 -8.45 5.30
CA SER A 10 10.36 -9.53 4.72
C SER A 10 9.63 -10.87 4.76
N TYR A 11 8.95 -11.14 5.87
CA TYR A 11 8.15 -12.36 6.00
C TYR A 11 7.07 -12.44 4.92
N LEU A 12 6.36 -11.32 4.72
CA LEU A 12 5.30 -11.27 3.73
C LEU A 12 5.84 -11.41 2.31
N GLU A 13 6.97 -10.76 2.04
CA GLU A 13 7.60 -10.86 0.73
C GLU A 13 8.00 -12.30 0.42
N ILE A 14 8.64 -12.97 1.36
CA ILE A 14 9.05 -14.37 1.18
C ILE A 14 7.84 -15.25 0.94
N LYS A 15 6.78 -15.06 1.74
CA LYS A 15 5.56 -15.83 1.60
C LYS A 15 4.96 -15.73 0.21
N TYR A 16 4.87 -14.50 -0.32
CA TYR A 16 4.26 -14.30 -1.63
C TYR A 16 5.17 -14.69 -2.79
N LEU A 17 6.48 -14.62 -2.62
CA LEU A 17 7.38 -15.16 -3.63
C LEU A 17 7.23 -16.68 -3.75
N ASP A 18 7.07 -17.37 -2.62
CA ASP A 18 6.84 -18.81 -2.65
C ASP A 18 5.51 -19.14 -3.32
N ILE A 19 4.47 -18.39 -3.04
CA ILE A 19 3.16 -18.59 -3.65
C ILE A 19 3.26 -18.36 -5.16
N GLU A 20 3.93 -17.31 -5.59
CA GLU A 20 4.11 -17.02 -7.00
C GLU A 20 4.86 -18.16 -7.71
N PHE A 21 5.91 -18.67 -7.07
CA PHE A 21 6.67 -19.77 -7.62
C PHE A 21 5.81 -21.01 -7.81
N LEU A 22 4.94 -21.31 -6.84
CA LEU A 22 4.12 -22.52 -6.87
C LEU A 22 2.88 -22.41 -7.74
N PHE A 23 2.26 -21.22 -7.79
CA PHE A 23 0.92 -21.04 -8.37
C PHE A 23 0.86 -20.00 -9.48
N GLY A 24 1.96 -19.30 -9.75
CA GLY A 24 1.98 -18.26 -10.78
C GLY A 24 1.64 -16.89 -10.22
N SER A 25 1.82 -15.87 -11.05
CA SER A 25 1.75 -14.49 -10.63
C SER A 25 0.35 -13.88 -10.64
N ASN A 26 -0.68 -14.69 -10.88
CA ASN A 26 -2.06 -14.19 -10.93
C ASN A 26 -2.74 -14.11 -9.58
N ILE A 27 -2.03 -14.53 -8.52
CA ILE A 27 -2.57 -14.48 -7.17
C ILE A 27 -2.32 -13.10 -6.59
N GLY A 28 -3.39 -12.39 -6.21
CA GLY A 28 -3.25 -11.11 -5.56
C GLY A 28 -2.93 -11.24 -4.09
N ILE A 29 -2.51 -10.14 -3.48
CA ILE A 29 -2.27 -10.13 -2.04
C ILE A 29 -3.61 -10.28 -1.31
N ARG A 30 -3.64 -11.15 -0.31
CA ARG A 30 -4.86 -11.40 0.43
C ARG A 30 -5.08 -10.31 1.48
N PRO A 31 -6.30 -9.79 1.61
CA PRO A 31 -6.57 -8.75 2.60
C PRO A 31 -6.19 -9.13 4.03
N ALA A 32 -6.38 -10.40 4.41
CA ALA A 32 -6.00 -10.84 5.76
C ALA A 32 -4.52 -10.66 6.03
N ASP A 33 -3.67 -10.91 5.02
CA ASP A 33 -2.22 -10.74 5.19
C ASP A 33 -1.85 -9.26 5.29
N VAL A 34 -2.53 -8.41 4.51
CA VAL A 34 -2.32 -6.97 4.57
C VAL A 34 -2.68 -6.44 5.95
N PHE A 35 -3.85 -6.83 6.47
CA PHE A 35 -4.29 -6.34 7.77
C PHE A 35 -3.39 -6.80 8.91
N ALA A 36 -2.87 -8.03 8.84
CA ALA A 36 -1.97 -8.53 9.85
C ALA A 36 -0.67 -7.73 9.92
N ILE A 37 -0.18 -7.29 8.77
CA ILE A 37 1.06 -6.50 8.69
C ILE A 37 0.78 -5.02 8.91
N GLU A 38 -0.36 -4.54 8.45
CA GLU A 38 -0.73 -3.13 8.56
C GLU A 38 -0.68 -2.64 10.01
N ASP A 39 -1.23 -3.43 10.94
CA ASP A 39 -1.21 -3.04 12.35
C ASP A 39 0.21 -2.82 12.85
N ILE A 40 1.14 -3.67 12.41
CA ILE A 40 2.54 -3.55 12.82
C ILE A 40 3.16 -2.29 12.25
N ILE A 41 2.86 -1.98 10.99
CA ILE A 41 3.48 -0.88 10.28
C ILE A 41 2.89 0.47 10.68
N LEU A 42 1.55 0.53 10.76
CA LEU A 42 0.86 1.78 11.10
C LEU A 42 0.96 2.13 12.57
N ASP A 43 1.28 1.15 13.41
CA ASP A 43 1.46 1.38 14.84
C ASP A 43 2.70 2.23 15.13
N LYS A 44 3.53 2.49 14.13
CA LYS A 44 4.70 3.34 14.28
C LYS A 44 4.32 4.80 13.99
N GLU A 45 4.89 5.70 14.78
CA GLU A 45 4.49 7.10 14.78
C GLU A 45 4.78 7.83 13.47
N ASN A 46 5.77 7.38 12.74
CA ASN A 46 6.32 8.17 11.65
C ASN A 46 6.06 7.63 10.25
N GLY A 47 5.46 6.46 10.14
CA GLY A 47 5.18 5.89 8.83
C GLY A 47 6.41 5.49 8.03
N ASP A 48 7.57 5.35 8.68
CA ASP A 48 8.83 5.09 7.99
C ASP A 48 8.79 3.82 7.13
N TYR A 49 8.04 2.83 7.58
CA TYR A 49 8.03 1.54 6.90
C TYR A 49 6.95 1.43 5.84
N LEU A 50 6.11 2.45 5.68
CA LEU A 50 5.08 2.46 4.65
C LEU A 50 5.70 2.48 3.25
N ASP A 51 6.85 3.16 3.09
CA ASP A 51 7.57 3.19 1.83
C ASP A 51 8.00 1.77 1.41
N ASP A 52 8.68 1.08 2.31
CA ASP A 52 9.14 -0.27 2.04
C ASP A 52 7.98 -1.24 1.80
N PHE A 53 6.92 -1.10 2.57
CA PHE A 53 5.75 -1.95 2.44
C PHE A 53 5.05 -1.72 1.09
N GLY A 54 4.84 -0.47 0.72
CA GLY A 54 4.22 -0.14 -0.57
C GLY A 54 5.05 -0.61 -1.75
N LYS A 55 6.36 -0.41 -1.67
CA LYS A 55 7.27 -0.85 -2.74
C LYS A 55 7.29 -2.37 -2.87
N MET A 56 7.25 -3.09 -1.74
CA MET A 56 7.21 -4.54 -1.75
C MET A 56 5.94 -5.04 -2.44
N ILE A 57 4.80 -4.43 -2.11
CA ILE A 57 3.53 -4.82 -2.73
C ILE A 57 3.59 -4.59 -4.24
N LEU A 58 4.12 -3.45 -4.70
CA LEU A 58 4.20 -3.17 -6.13
C LEU A 58 5.19 -4.08 -6.85
N LYS A 59 6.24 -4.52 -6.15
CA LYS A 59 7.20 -5.47 -6.71
C LYS A 59 6.53 -6.82 -6.96
N LEU A 60 5.74 -7.29 -6.01
CA LEU A 60 5.09 -8.59 -6.09
C LEU A 60 3.80 -8.54 -6.92
N PHE A 61 3.08 -7.43 -6.83
CA PHE A 61 1.78 -7.28 -7.48
C PHE A 61 1.71 -5.92 -8.17
N PRO A 62 2.34 -5.78 -9.35
CA PRO A 62 2.45 -4.48 -10.02
C PRO A 62 1.11 -3.82 -10.35
N THR A 63 0.04 -4.60 -10.44
CA THR A 63 -1.29 -4.05 -10.74
C THR A 63 -2.10 -3.75 -9.50
N SER A 64 -1.55 -3.97 -8.30
CA SER A 64 -2.28 -3.73 -7.06
C SER A 64 -2.36 -2.24 -6.76
N GLU A 65 -3.57 -1.78 -6.47
CA GLU A 65 -3.77 -0.40 -6.03
C GLU A 65 -3.23 -0.18 -4.62
N MET A 66 -3.12 -1.25 -3.81
CA MET A 66 -2.72 -1.12 -2.41
C MET A 66 -1.29 -0.63 -2.24
N GLY A 67 -0.39 -1.00 -3.14
CA GLY A 67 0.97 -0.47 -3.09
C GLY A 67 0.98 1.05 -3.18
N HIS A 68 0.19 1.60 -4.08
CA HIS A 68 0.08 3.05 -4.23
C HIS A 68 -0.58 3.70 -3.02
N TYR A 69 -1.53 3.01 -2.40
CA TYR A 69 -2.18 3.52 -1.20
C TYR A 69 -1.16 3.73 -0.08
N TYR A 70 -0.31 2.74 0.18
CA TYR A 70 0.69 2.86 1.24
C TYR A 70 1.78 3.86 0.91
N LEU A 71 2.18 3.96 -0.35
CA LEU A 71 3.13 5.00 -0.75
C LEU A 71 2.52 6.39 -0.59
N GLY A 72 1.24 6.54 -0.92
CA GLY A 72 0.54 7.79 -0.67
C GLY A 72 0.55 8.17 0.80
N LYS A 73 0.26 7.21 1.67
CA LYS A 73 0.31 7.41 3.11
C LYS A 73 1.71 7.82 3.58
N TYR A 74 2.73 7.18 3.02
CA TYR A 74 4.11 7.50 3.34
C TYR A 74 4.45 8.96 3.02
N TYR A 75 4.14 9.38 1.80
CA TYR A 75 4.45 10.75 1.39
C TYR A 75 3.62 11.76 2.16
N GLU A 76 2.39 11.42 2.47
CA GLU A 76 1.52 12.29 3.25
C GLU A 76 2.08 12.48 4.66
N SER A 77 2.61 11.44 5.28
CA SER A 77 3.20 11.54 6.61
C SER A 77 4.44 12.44 6.62
N GLY A 78 5.11 12.58 5.48
CA GLY A 78 6.24 13.47 5.32
C GLY A 78 5.86 14.84 4.78
N ASN A 79 4.58 15.15 4.68
CA ASN A 79 4.05 16.41 4.16
C ASN A 79 4.40 16.67 2.69
N ASP A 80 4.73 15.63 1.95
CA ASP A 80 4.95 15.72 0.51
C ASP A 80 3.64 15.43 -0.20
N PHE A 81 2.74 16.41 -0.19
CA PHE A 81 1.37 16.22 -0.66
C PHE A 81 1.29 16.02 -2.17
N LYS A 82 2.22 16.57 -2.92
CA LYS A 82 2.25 16.36 -4.38
C LYS A 82 2.54 14.90 -4.72
N LYS A 83 3.54 14.33 -4.07
CA LYS A 83 3.87 12.92 -4.31
C LYS A 83 2.78 12.00 -3.79
N ALA A 84 2.18 12.34 -2.64
CA ALA A 84 1.06 11.58 -2.10
C ALA A 84 -0.10 11.57 -3.09
N LEU A 85 -0.45 12.74 -3.61
CA LEU A 85 -1.54 12.86 -4.56
C LEU A 85 -1.29 12.02 -5.81
N LYS A 86 -0.05 12.05 -6.30
CA LYS A 86 0.32 11.24 -7.47
C LYS A 86 0.09 9.76 -7.21
N GLN A 87 0.51 9.28 -6.02
CA GLN A 87 0.35 7.86 -5.69
C GLN A 87 -1.11 7.47 -5.56
N TYR A 88 -1.93 8.30 -4.91
CA TYR A 88 -3.35 7.99 -4.80
C TYR A 88 -4.03 7.97 -6.17
N ARG A 89 -3.65 8.87 -7.07
CA ARG A 89 -4.20 8.88 -8.43
C ARG A 89 -3.79 7.64 -9.21
N LEU A 90 -2.53 7.21 -9.06
CA LEU A 90 -2.07 6.00 -9.73
C LEU A 90 -2.84 4.78 -9.23
N GLY A 91 -3.07 4.70 -7.92
CA GLY A 91 -3.85 3.61 -7.35
C GLY A 91 -5.28 3.62 -7.83
N TYR A 92 -5.90 4.79 -7.79
CA TYR A 92 -7.28 4.93 -8.25
C TYR A 92 -7.43 4.50 -9.72
N GLY A 93 -6.45 4.83 -10.57
CA GLY A 93 -6.48 4.46 -11.97
C GLY A 93 -6.38 2.97 -12.24
N LYS A 94 -5.92 2.19 -11.26
CA LYS A 94 -5.85 0.74 -11.37
C LYS A 94 -7.11 0.03 -10.91
N MET A 95 -8.07 0.76 -10.36
CA MET A 95 -9.26 0.17 -9.77
C MET A 95 -10.43 0.17 -10.73
N ASP A 96 -11.28 -0.82 -10.58
CA ASP A 96 -12.60 -0.82 -11.21
C ASP A 96 -13.42 0.28 -10.51
N PRO A 97 -14.07 1.18 -11.26
CA PRO A 97 -14.91 2.22 -10.62
C PRO A 97 -16.01 1.65 -9.72
N GLN A 98 -16.37 0.38 -9.92
CA GLN A 98 -17.39 -0.29 -9.10
C GLN A 98 -16.80 -0.85 -7.79
N ASP A 99 -15.47 -0.83 -7.64
CA ASP A 99 -14.83 -1.35 -6.45
C ASP A 99 -15.23 -0.51 -5.24
N PRO A 100 -15.71 -1.15 -4.15
CA PRO A 100 -16.07 -0.38 -2.94
C PRO A 100 -14.92 0.46 -2.38
N ASN A 101 -13.68 0.04 -2.60
CA ASN A 101 -12.51 0.77 -2.10
C ASN A 101 -12.13 1.95 -2.98
N ALA A 102 -12.74 2.12 -4.13
CA ALA A 102 -12.45 3.26 -5.01
C ALA A 102 -12.73 4.58 -4.31
N ASP A 103 -13.78 4.63 -3.50
CA ASP A 103 -14.12 5.86 -2.75
C ASP A 103 -13.00 6.27 -1.79
N LEU A 104 -12.31 5.29 -1.21
CA LEU A 104 -11.20 5.59 -0.30
C LEU A 104 -10.11 6.38 -1.01
N PHE A 105 -9.74 5.96 -2.22
CA PHE A 105 -8.74 6.66 -3.02
C PHE A 105 -9.24 8.02 -3.46
N TYR A 106 -10.48 8.09 -3.91
CA TYR A 106 -11.06 9.33 -4.38
C TYR A 106 -11.13 10.38 -3.26
N GLN A 107 -11.52 9.95 -2.05
CA GLN A 107 -11.57 10.86 -0.90
C GLN A 107 -10.20 11.41 -0.54
N ASN A 108 -9.16 10.57 -0.62
CA ASN A 108 -7.81 11.03 -0.37
C ASN A 108 -7.36 12.05 -1.43
N VAL A 109 -7.69 11.79 -2.69
CA VAL A 109 -7.36 12.73 -3.77
C VAL A 109 -8.02 14.07 -3.53
N GLU A 110 -9.33 14.07 -3.23
CA GLU A 110 -10.07 15.32 -3.00
C GLU A 110 -9.51 16.09 -1.80
N ARG A 111 -9.23 15.38 -0.72
CA ARG A 111 -8.70 16.00 0.48
C ARG A 111 -7.36 16.69 0.21
N LEU A 112 -6.49 16.05 -0.55
CA LEU A 112 -5.18 16.61 -0.86
C LEU A 112 -5.27 17.75 -1.87
N LEU A 113 -6.19 17.70 -2.82
CA LEU A 113 -6.40 18.79 -3.74
C LEU A 113 -6.85 20.05 -2.99
N ASN A 114 -7.74 19.89 -2.01
CA ASN A 114 -8.19 21.02 -1.20
C ASN A 114 -7.07 21.59 -0.35
N LYS A 115 -6.14 20.74 0.08
CA LYS A 115 -5.02 21.18 0.89
C LYS A 115 -4.02 22.02 0.11
N GLU A 116 -3.84 21.71 -1.17
CA GLU A 116 -2.90 22.44 -2.03
C GLU A 116 -3.44 23.79 -2.46
N ASN A 117 -4.74 23.97 -2.35
CA ASN A 117 -5.37 25.25 -2.68
C ASN A 117 -5.42 26.12 -1.44
#